data_1fe2b03b532bad4f598625a2cb2aed56
#
_entry.id   1fe2b03b532bad4f598625a2cb2aed56
#
_cell.length_a   1.000
_cell.length_b   1.000
_cell.length_c   1.000
_cell.angle_alpha   90.00
_cell.angle_beta   90.00
_cell.angle_gamma   90.00
#
_symmetry.space_group_name_H-M   'P 1'
#
loop_
_entity.id
_entity.type
_entity.pdbx_description
1 polymer ?
#
loop_
_entity_poly.entity_id
_entity_poly.type
_entity_poly.pdbx_seq_one_letter_code
_entity_poly.pdbx_strand_id
1 'polypeptide(L)'
;MPSDTSVDELNDPRRLEIRRRLRNEFLYYAPRALQIRTKDAKIEPLALNTAQIYLHRMAEDQKRRTGYVRKIVLKGRQQGCSTYIGGRFYHRVTHHRGHKAFILTHKQETTEELFDMTDRFHKLGPDEL
;
A
#
# COMPACT_ATOMS: atom_id res chain seq x y z
N MET A 1 20.61 2.56 -27.37
CA MET A 1 19.89 1.31 -27.55
C MET A 1 19.48 0.83 -26.17
N PRO A 2 18.20 0.64 -25.94
CA PRO A 2 17.82 -0.02 -24.71
C PRO A 2 18.53 -1.37 -24.70
N SER A 3 19.17 -1.66 -23.58
CA SER A 3 19.74 -2.99 -23.36
C SER A 3 18.63 -4.01 -23.63
N ASP A 4 18.91 -4.95 -24.49
CA ASP A 4 18.12 -6.15 -24.63
C ASP A 4 18.09 -6.81 -23.24
N THR A 5 17.11 -6.43 -22.44
CA THR A 5 16.76 -7.22 -21.26
C THR A 5 16.24 -8.51 -21.86
N SER A 6 17.08 -9.52 -21.91
CA SER A 6 16.70 -10.78 -22.52
C SER A 6 15.43 -11.27 -21.87
N VAL A 7 14.53 -11.86 -22.65
CA VAL A 7 13.30 -12.47 -22.15
C VAL A 7 13.62 -13.41 -20.98
N ASP A 8 14.82 -13.96 -20.94
CA ASP A 8 15.33 -14.81 -19.88
C ASP A 8 15.51 -14.06 -18.54
N GLU A 9 15.97 -12.81 -18.57
CA GLU A 9 16.05 -11.99 -17.34
C GLU A 9 14.66 -11.62 -16.78
N LEU A 10 13.67 -11.43 -17.65
CA LEU A 10 12.30 -11.15 -17.22
C LEU A 10 11.63 -12.38 -16.61
N ASN A 11 12.04 -13.57 -17.02
CA ASN A 11 11.50 -14.84 -16.56
C ASN A 11 12.37 -15.51 -15.47
N ASP A 12 13.38 -14.83 -14.95
CA ASP A 12 14.16 -15.32 -13.82
C ASP A 12 13.21 -15.68 -12.65
N PRO A 13 13.24 -16.92 -12.16
CA PRO A 13 12.38 -17.37 -11.05
C PRO A 13 12.45 -16.48 -9.81
N ARG A 14 13.60 -15.89 -9.53
CA ARG A 14 13.78 -14.96 -8.40
C ARG A 14 13.00 -13.68 -8.60
N ARG A 15 13.05 -13.11 -9.80
CA ARG A 15 12.29 -11.89 -10.14
C ARG A 15 10.79 -12.15 -10.16
N LEU A 16 10.37 -13.30 -10.66
CA LEU A 16 8.96 -13.70 -10.64
C LEU A 16 8.44 -13.85 -9.23
N GLU A 17 9.21 -14.44 -8.33
CA GLU A 17 8.85 -14.58 -6.93
C GLU A 17 8.74 -13.21 -6.22
N ILE A 18 9.69 -12.31 -6.45
CA ILE A 18 9.64 -10.94 -5.92
C ILE A 18 8.39 -10.21 -6.41
N ARG A 19 8.09 -10.29 -7.71
CA ARG A 19 6.88 -9.67 -8.28
C ARG A 19 5.61 -10.24 -7.68
N ARG A 20 5.55 -11.56 -7.51
CA ARG A 20 4.42 -12.23 -6.88
C ARG A 20 4.21 -11.72 -5.46
N ARG A 21 5.25 -11.61 -4.67
CA ARG A 21 5.19 -11.10 -3.30
C ARG A 21 4.79 -9.63 -3.24
N LEU A 22 5.34 -8.80 -4.11
CA LEU A 22 4.97 -7.39 -4.21
C LEU A 22 3.49 -7.21 -4.56
N ARG A 23 2.95 -8.08 -5.39
CA ARG A 23 1.54 -8.05 -5.78
C ARG A 23 0.60 -8.55 -4.69
N ASN A 24 0.96 -9.61 -3.99
CA ASN A 24 0.05 -10.37 -3.14
C ASN A 24 0.23 -10.11 -1.64
N GLU A 25 1.42 -9.67 -1.22
CA GLU A 25 1.77 -9.50 0.20
C GLU A 25 2.00 -8.02 0.53
N PHE A 26 0.99 -7.38 1.13
CA PHE A 26 1.08 -5.97 1.48
C PHE A 26 2.22 -5.67 2.47
N LEU A 27 2.47 -6.56 3.44
CA LEU A 27 3.57 -6.38 4.41
C LEU A 27 4.95 -6.41 3.75
N TYR A 28 5.09 -7.13 2.66
CA TYR A 28 6.31 -7.14 1.86
C TYR A 28 6.42 -5.88 0.98
N TYR A 29 5.30 -5.48 0.39
CA TYR A 29 5.22 -4.36 -0.54
C TYR A 29 5.42 -2.99 0.14
N ALA A 30 4.74 -2.75 1.27
CA ALA A 30 4.67 -1.42 1.86
C ALA A 30 6.03 -0.78 2.17
N PRO A 31 6.97 -1.44 2.88
CA PRO A 31 8.26 -0.82 3.17
C PRO A 31 9.16 -0.68 1.92
N ARG A 32 8.88 -1.40 0.85
CA ARG A 32 9.67 -1.35 -0.39
C ARG A 32 9.18 -0.33 -1.39
N ALA A 33 7.88 -0.06 -1.40
CA ALA A 33 7.24 0.74 -2.44
C ALA A 33 6.61 2.03 -1.94
N LEU A 34 6.21 2.09 -0.68
CA LEU A 34 5.48 3.23 -0.14
C LEU A 34 6.39 4.10 0.74
N GLN A 35 6.40 5.39 0.46
CA GLN A 35 7.11 6.40 1.25
C GLN A 35 6.09 7.27 1.96
N ILE A 36 6.32 7.53 3.23
CA ILE A 36 5.46 8.39 4.06
C ILE A 36 6.22 9.60 4.56
N ARG A 37 5.47 10.66 4.85
CA ARG A 37 6.01 11.81 5.55
C ARG A 37 5.72 11.65 7.04
N THR A 38 6.76 11.65 7.86
CA THR A 38 6.65 11.56 9.31
C THR A 38 6.26 12.91 9.93
N LYS A 39 5.93 12.91 11.22
CA LYS A 39 5.66 14.14 11.99
C LYS A 39 6.84 15.12 11.97
N ASP A 40 8.06 14.62 11.88
CA ASP A 40 9.29 15.41 11.78
C ASP A 40 9.59 15.90 10.36
N ALA A 41 8.61 15.79 9.45
CA ALA A 41 8.72 16.17 8.04
C ALA A 41 9.80 15.39 7.27
N LYS A 42 10.16 14.21 7.73
CA LYS A 42 11.08 13.31 7.04
C LYS A 42 10.32 12.34 6.14
N ILE A 43 10.94 11.95 5.05
CA ILE A 43 10.40 10.91 4.16
C ILE A 43 11.04 9.58 4.53
N GLU A 44 10.22 8.62 4.87
CA GLU A 44 10.65 7.28 5.31
C GLU A 44 9.80 6.19 4.66
N PRO A 45 10.35 4.97 4.49
CA PRO A 45 9.55 3.83 4.07
C PRO A 45 8.42 3.54 5.04
N LEU A 46 7.28 3.09 4.53
CA LEU A 46 6.14 2.68 5.36
C LEU A 46 6.42 1.32 6.01
N ALA A 47 7.01 1.35 7.19
CA ALA A 47 7.09 0.19 8.07
C ALA A 47 5.88 0.23 9.02
N LEU A 48 5.02 -0.79 8.96
CA LEU A 48 3.79 -0.80 9.75
C LEU A 48 4.09 -0.86 11.25
N ASN A 49 3.40 -0.01 12.01
CA ASN A 49 3.44 -0.07 13.48
C ASN A 49 2.55 -1.20 14.02
N THR A 50 2.57 -1.43 15.32
CA THR A 50 1.82 -2.52 15.96
C THR A 50 0.32 -2.43 15.68
N ALA A 51 -0.28 -1.25 15.74
CA ALA A 51 -1.71 -1.05 15.47
C ALA A 51 -2.06 -1.37 14.02
N GLN A 52 -1.23 -0.93 13.08
CA GLN A 52 -1.41 -1.19 11.65
C GLN A 52 -1.26 -2.68 11.33
N ILE A 53 -0.27 -3.35 11.93
CA ILE A 53 -0.08 -4.80 11.76
C ILE A 53 -1.28 -5.56 12.30
N TYR A 54 -1.79 -5.19 13.47
CA TYR A 54 -2.98 -5.81 14.04
C TYR A 54 -4.19 -5.67 13.09
N LEU A 55 -4.45 -4.46 12.62
CA LEU A 55 -5.53 -4.19 11.67
C LEU A 55 -5.35 -4.99 10.37
N HIS A 56 -4.13 -5.06 9.86
CA HIS A 56 -3.81 -5.82 8.66
C HIS A 56 -4.10 -7.31 8.83
N ARG A 57 -3.66 -7.90 9.93
CA ARG A 57 -3.91 -9.32 10.21
C ARG A 57 -5.39 -9.63 10.34
N MET A 58 -6.16 -8.77 11.00
CA MET A 58 -7.61 -8.92 11.13
C MET A 58 -8.30 -8.81 9.77
N ALA A 59 -7.88 -7.87 8.93
CA ALA A 59 -8.42 -7.70 7.58
C ALA A 59 -8.11 -8.91 6.67
N GLU A 60 -6.87 -9.37 6.68
CA GLU A 60 -6.46 -10.53 5.88
C GLU A 60 -7.14 -11.82 6.33
N ASP A 61 -7.31 -12.01 7.64
CA ASP A 61 -8.04 -13.16 8.18
C ASP A 61 -9.50 -13.16 7.72
N GLN A 62 -10.18 -12.02 7.80
CA GLN A 62 -11.56 -11.90 7.33
C GLN A 62 -11.66 -12.17 5.82
N LYS A 63 -10.75 -11.60 5.03
CA LYS A 63 -10.72 -11.80 3.58
C LYS A 63 -10.53 -13.27 3.22
N ARG A 64 -9.66 -13.98 3.92
CA ARG A 64 -9.42 -15.40 3.71
C ARG A 64 -10.65 -16.24 4.04
N ARG A 65 -11.38 -15.90 5.13
CA ARG A 65 -12.58 -16.65 5.55
C ARG A 65 -13.82 -16.34 4.72
N THR A 66 -14.00 -15.09 4.29
CA THR A 66 -15.26 -14.63 3.69
C THR A 66 -15.12 -14.09 2.26
N GLY A 67 -13.89 -13.86 1.79
CA GLY A 67 -13.62 -13.29 0.47
C GLY A 67 -13.69 -11.76 0.41
N TYR A 68 -14.08 -11.09 1.49
CA TYR A 68 -14.17 -9.63 1.55
C TYR A 68 -13.76 -9.11 2.93
N VAL A 69 -13.56 -7.78 3.02
CA VAL A 69 -13.23 -7.11 4.27
C VAL A 69 -14.27 -6.04 4.58
N ARG A 70 -14.89 -6.15 5.74
CA ARG A 70 -15.79 -5.14 6.31
C ARG A 70 -15.39 -4.91 7.76
N LYS A 71 -14.89 -3.70 8.05
CA LYS A 71 -14.37 -3.37 9.39
C LYS A 71 -14.85 -2.00 9.82
N ILE A 72 -15.23 -1.92 11.10
CA ILE A 72 -15.40 -0.66 11.82
C ILE A 72 -14.25 -0.56 12.81
N VAL A 73 -13.45 0.51 12.72
CA VAL A 73 -12.27 0.68 13.55
C VAL A 73 -12.54 1.80 14.56
N LEU A 74 -12.64 1.43 15.82
CA LEU A 74 -12.66 2.38 16.93
C LEU A 74 -11.22 2.59 17.39
N LYS A 75 -10.74 3.83 17.33
CA LYS A 75 -9.35 4.14 17.58
C LYS A 75 -9.18 5.51 18.23
N GLY A 76 -8.06 5.67 18.94
CA GLY A 76 -7.55 6.98 19.31
C GLY A 76 -7.02 7.73 18.08
N ARG A 77 -6.70 9.00 18.26
CA ARG A 77 -6.09 9.81 17.20
C ARG A 77 -4.68 9.35 16.88
N GLN A 78 -4.26 9.53 15.62
CA GLN A 78 -2.87 9.39 15.17
C GLN A 78 -2.27 7.99 15.34
N GLN A 79 -3.06 6.94 15.19
CA GLN A 79 -2.56 5.56 15.20
C GLN A 79 -2.13 5.06 13.81
N GLY A 80 -2.22 5.90 12.78
CA GLY A 80 -1.79 5.56 11.44
C GLY A 80 -2.73 4.67 10.65
N CYS A 81 -3.98 4.51 11.10
CA CYS A 81 -4.97 3.67 10.41
C CYS A 81 -5.29 4.19 9.01
N SER A 82 -5.43 5.52 8.86
CA SER A 82 -5.68 6.13 7.54
C SER A 82 -4.52 5.93 6.58
N THR A 83 -3.30 6.00 7.07
CA THR A 83 -2.08 5.72 6.27
C THR A 83 -2.06 4.27 5.81
N TYR A 84 -2.38 3.33 6.69
CA TYR A 84 -2.47 1.92 6.34
C TYR A 84 -3.55 1.66 5.29
N ILE A 85 -4.75 2.19 5.49
CA ILE A 85 -5.88 2.00 4.57
C ILE A 85 -5.57 2.63 3.21
N GLY A 86 -5.04 3.84 3.20
CA GLY A 86 -4.63 4.52 1.97
C GLY A 86 -3.56 3.74 1.21
N GLY A 87 -2.54 3.25 1.90
CA GLY A 87 -1.51 2.40 1.30
C GLY A 87 -2.05 1.08 0.75
N ARG A 88 -2.94 0.44 1.49
CA ARG A 88 -3.59 -0.81 1.05
C ARG A 88 -4.47 -0.60 -0.18
N PHE A 89 -5.23 0.47 -0.23
CA PHE A 89 -6.05 0.82 -1.40
C PHE A 89 -5.18 1.15 -2.61
N TYR A 90 -4.13 1.92 -2.42
CA TYR A 90 -3.18 2.24 -3.49
C TYR A 90 -2.55 0.97 -4.06
N HIS A 91 -2.10 0.06 -3.21
CA HIS A 91 -1.56 -1.23 -3.62
C HIS A 91 -2.57 -2.04 -4.45
N ARG A 92 -3.81 -2.11 -3.98
CA ARG A 92 -4.88 -2.86 -4.66
C ARG A 92 -5.20 -2.28 -6.03
N VAL A 93 -5.37 -0.97 -6.11
CA VAL A 93 -5.75 -0.28 -7.36
C VAL A 93 -4.62 -0.36 -8.40
N THR A 94 -3.36 -0.24 -7.97
CA THR A 94 -2.22 -0.25 -8.89
C THR A 94 -1.80 -1.64 -9.37
N HIS A 95 -2.18 -2.69 -8.65
CA HIS A 95 -1.79 -4.07 -8.97
C HIS A 95 -2.92 -4.94 -9.53
N HIS A 96 -4.15 -4.42 -9.57
CA HIS A 96 -5.31 -5.16 -10.06
C HIS A 96 -6.10 -4.29 -11.02
N ARG A 97 -6.30 -4.76 -12.24
CA ARG A 97 -7.05 -4.04 -13.27
C ARG A 97 -8.53 -3.92 -12.88
N GLY A 98 -9.12 -2.78 -13.20
CA GLY A 98 -10.55 -2.55 -13.00
C GLY A 98 -10.97 -2.27 -11.56
N HIS A 99 -10.03 -2.20 -10.63
CA HIS A 99 -10.33 -1.85 -9.25
C HIS A 99 -10.31 -0.32 -9.08
N LYS A 100 -11.30 0.18 -8.35
CA LYS A 100 -11.42 1.59 -7.97
C LYS A 100 -11.55 1.69 -6.46
N ALA A 101 -10.96 2.74 -5.88
CA ALA A 101 -11.06 3.01 -4.46
C ALA A 101 -11.74 4.36 -4.23
N PHE A 102 -12.60 4.44 -3.23
CA PHE A 102 -13.26 5.67 -2.81
C PHE A 102 -12.98 5.91 -1.33
N ILE A 103 -12.60 7.14 -0.98
CA ILE A 103 -12.38 7.55 0.40
C ILE A 103 -13.30 8.72 0.68
N LEU A 104 -14.16 8.56 1.68
CA LEU A 104 -15.06 9.61 2.14
C LEU A 104 -14.62 10.12 3.50
N THR A 105 -14.54 11.42 3.63
CA THR A 105 -14.21 12.10 4.89
C THR A 105 -15.25 13.15 5.21
N HIS A 106 -15.28 13.59 6.46
CA HIS A 106 -16.21 14.62 6.91
C HIS A 106 -15.70 16.06 6.68
N LYS A 107 -14.44 16.22 6.27
CA LYS A 107 -13.82 17.53 6.02
C LYS A 107 -13.04 17.48 4.71
N GLN A 108 -13.12 18.55 3.93
CA GLN A 108 -12.37 18.69 2.69
C GLN A 108 -10.86 18.67 2.92
N GLU A 109 -10.38 19.31 3.97
CA GLU A 109 -8.96 19.31 4.34
C GLU A 109 -8.41 17.89 4.54
N THR A 110 -9.16 17.03 5.21
CA THR A 110 -8.78 15.62 5.41
C THR A 110 -8.74 14.86 4.08
N THR A 111 -9.68 15.15 3.19
CA THR A 111 -9.68 14.55 1.84
C THR A 111 -8.43 14.96 1.06
N GLU A 112 -8.05 16.24 1.13
CA GLU A 112 -6.85 16.77 0.48
C GLU A 112 -5.58 16.13 1.04
N GLU A 113 -5.49 15.97 2.36
CA GLU A 113 -4.36 15.29 3.01
C GLU A 113 -4.20 13.84 2.55
N LEU A 114 -5.30 13.11 2.45
CA LEU A 114 -5.29 11.73 1.95
C LEU A 114 -4.93 11.66 0.47
N PHE A 115 -5.38 12.63 -0.32
CA PHE A 115 -5.02 12.73 -1.72
C PHE A 115 -3.52 13.02 -1.89
N ASP A 116 -2.98 13.96 -1.11
CA ASP A 116 -1.54 14.28 -1.10
C ASP A 116 -0.70 13.07 -0.71
N MET A 117 -1.15 12.27 0.23
CA MET A 117 -0.50 11.03 0.62
C MET A 117 -0.45 10.04 -0.56
N THR A 118 -1.55 9.86 -1.26
CA THR A 118 -1.64 8.98 -2.43
C THR A 118 -0.74 9.47 -3.57
N ASP A 119 -0.73 10.77 -3.82
CA ASP A 119 0.15 11.40 -4.81
C ASP A 119 1.62 11.18 -4.46
N ARG A 120 1.98 11.26 -3.19
CA ARG A 120 3.34 10.95 -2.71
C ARG A 120 3.70 9.49 -2.95
N PHE A 121 2.80 8.56 -2.68
CA PHE A 121 3.02 7.14 -3.00
C PHE A 121 3.37 6.94 -4.47
N HIS A 122 2.66 7.64 -5.34
CA HIS A 122 2.89 7.54 -6.78
C HIS A 122 4.22 8.18 -7.20
N LYS A 123 4.52 9.37 -6.73
CA LYS A 123 5.72 10.13 -7.12
C LYS A 123 7.02 9.55 -6.57
N LEU A 124 6.98 8.99 -5.37
CA LEU A 124 8.16 8.47 -4.68
C LEU A 124 8.28 6.95 -4.75
N GLY A 125 7.34 6.31 -5.43
CA GLY A 125 7.39 4.87 -5.65
C GLY A 125 8.45 4.47 -6.67
N PRO A 126 8.93 3.22 -6.60
CA PRO A 126 9.86 2.71 -7.61
C PRO A 126 9.18 2.62 -8.98
N ASP A 127 9.89 3.05 -10.03
CA ASP A 127 9.36 3.04 -11.40
C ASP A 127 9.11 1.62 -11.94
N GLU A 128 9.69 0.61 -11.31
CA GLU A 128 9.66 -0.78 -11.77
C GLU A 128 8.60 -1.67 -11.08
N LEU A 129 7.76 -1.12 -10.21
CA LEU A 129 6.79 -1.90 -9.45
C LEU A 129 5.37 -1.80 -10.00
#